data_9953875f9a18bdfa9c4a480288877b65
#
_entry.id   9953875f9a18bdfa9c4a480288877b65
#
_cell.length_a   1.000
_cell.length_b   1.000
_cell.length_c   1.000
_cell.angle_alpha   90.00
_cell.angle_beta   90.00
_cell.angle_gamma   90.00
#
_symmetry.space_group_name_H-M   'P 1'
#
loop_
_entity.id
_entity.type
_entity.pdbx_description
1 polymer ?
#
loop_
_entity_poly.entity_id
_entity_poly.type
_entity_poly.pdbx_seq_one_letter_code
_entity_poly.pdbx_strand_id
1 'polypeptide(L)'
;MKDNSIESKLRSAVSHAAPDALDDILSACDHEKGKVIYMEKKRTSPLRGFAAVAAVLVLLIAGAFVFKSLGGASNTLAAVVSLDVNPSIELNVDKNENVLSARGLNADGKTVLGDMQLEGSKLDVAVNAIIGSMLQNGYLDDMANSILLSVSGVDGYNAEALRSQLASDVNKQLKNCAVLSQDVSSADSETVKLAEKYDITVGKAELIRQIVKADPRHSFDELSELSINELNLLADGKSLGSIDSTGKASSKAYIGSDAALDIALSHAKLGKNDVRNIEVELDYEYGSMVYEVEFESGAVEYEYDINAADGDIVWYEKDSGGRIEQGGSAVDGNDAVGKEKATQTALKHAGLSSSQVTELEVKLDRDGGRLVYEIEFKSGGYEYEYEINASNGSIIKSEKDRDD
;
A
#
# COMPACT_ATOMS: atom_id res chain seq x y z
N MET A 1 39.96 -7.71 -38.04
CA MET A 1 39.32 -8.99 -38.39
C MET A 1 39.29 -9.90 -37.15
N LYS A 2 38.42 -9.73 -36.21
CA LYS A 2 38.20 -10.71 -35.10
C LYS A 2 36.89 -10.49 -34.29
N ASP A 3 35.90 -9.77 -34.84
CA ASP A 3 34.62 -9.54 -34.07
C ASP A 3 33.42 -10.37 -34.56
N ASN A 4 33.48 -11.01 -35.71
CA ASN A 4 32.35 -11.79 -36.26
C ASN A 4 32.13 -13.17 -35.61
N SER A 5 33.05 -13.64 -34.74
CA SER A 5 32.99 -14.99 -34.17
C SER A 5 32.12 -15.10 -32.91
N ILE A 6 32.02 -14.02 -32.13
CA ILE A 6 31.24 -14.01 -30.87
C ILE A 6 29.76 -13.79 -31.18
N GLU A 7 29.47 -12.88 -32.11
CA GLU A 7 28.10 -12.57 -32.51
C GLU A 7 27.41 -13.74 -33.22
N SER A 8 28.17 -14.48 -34.07
CA SER A 8 27.65 -15.70 -34.70
C SER A 8 27.39 -16.85 -33.72
N LYS A 9 28.23 -16.96 -32.67
CA LYS A 9 28.04 -17.95 -31.60
C LYS A 9 26.90 -17.58 -30.67
N LEU A 10 26.69 -16.29 -30.37
CA LEU A 10 25.54 -15.81 -29.62
C LEU A 10 24.24 -16.03 -30.39
N ARG A 11 24.18 -15.69 -31.66
CA ARG A 11 23.00 -15.95 -32.50
C ARG A 11 22.67 -17.46 -32.59
N SER A 12 23.68 -18.32 -32.70
CA SER A 12 23.48 -19.78 -32.74
C SER A 12 23.03 -20.31 -31.35
N ALA A 13 23.50 -19.75 -30.24
CA ALA A 13 23.06 -20.14 -28.90
C ALA A 13 21.62 -19.71 -28.62
N VAL A 14 21.23 -18.49 -29.03
CA VAL A 14 19.86 -17.98 -28.88
C VAL A 14 18.88 -18.74 -29.75
N SER A 15 19.22 -19.10 -30.99
CA SER A 15 18.36 -19.89 -31.86
C SER A 15 18.18 -21.35 -31.42
N HIS A 16 19.06 -21.88 -30.56
CA HIS A 16 18.90 -23.22 -29.97
C HIS A 16 18.19 -23.20 -28.61
N ALA A 17 18.07 -22.04 -27.97
CA ALA A 17 17.41 -21.86 -26.67
C ALA A 17 15.96 -21.36 -26.79
N ALA A 18 15.58 -20.79 -27.92
CA ALA A 18 14.19 -20.36 -28.17
C ALA A 18 13.46 -21.47 -28.94
N PRO A 19 12.38 -22.04 -28.43
CA PRO A 19 11.54 -22.94 -29.23
C PRO A 19 10.97 -22.18 -30.43
N ASP A 20 10.78 -22.90 -31.58
CA ASP A 20 10.19 -22.40 -32.85
C ASP A 20 8.73 -21.88 -32.71
N ALA A 21 8.31 -21.55 -31.51
CA ALA A 21 6.95 -21.11 -31.18
C ALA A 21 6.75 -19.57 -31.25
N LEU A 22 7.79 -18.80 -31.59
CA LEU A 22 7.66 -17.34 -31.64
C LEU A 22 6.72 -16.88 -32.76
N ASP A 23 6.81 -17.53 -33.94
CA ASP A 23 5.94 -17.21 -35.06
C ASP A 23 4.49 -17.68 -34.82
N ASP A 24 4.31 -18.78 -34.07
CA ASP A 24 2.99 -19.26 -33.66
C ASP A 24 2.35 -18.35 -32.60
N ILE A 25 3.14 -17.81 -31.68
CA ILE A 25 2.70 -16.85 -30.66
C ILE A 25 2.33 -15.51 -31.34
N LEU A 26 3.15 -15.02 -32.25
CA LEU A 26 2.87 -13.78 -32.97
C LEU A 26 1.65 -13.90 -33.88
N SER A 27 1.45 -15.07 -34.53
CA SER A 27 0.25 -15.32 -35.33
C SER A 27 -1.01 -15.48 -34.51
N ALA A 28 -0.91 -15.99 -33.27
CA ALA A 28 -2.02 -16.06 -32.33
C ALA A 28 -2.42 -14.66 -31.80
N CYS A 29 -1.45 -13.75 -31.61
CA CYS A 29 -1.72 -12.36 -31.24
C CYS A 29 -2.39 -11.53 -32.35
N ASP A 30 -2.18 -11.86 -33.63
CA ASP A 30 -2.75 -11.13 -34.77
C ASP A 30 -4.22 -11.51 -35.08
N HIS A 31 -4.74 -12.60 -34.50
CA HIS A 31 -6.12 -13.05 -34.68
C HIS A 31 -7.12 -12.61 -33.60
N GLU A 32 -6.68 -12.05 -32.51
CA GLU A 32 -7.55 -11.46 -31.49
C GLU A 32 -7.62 -9.92 -31.65
N LYS A 33 -8.33 -9.45 -32.67
CA LYS A 33 -8.84 -8.07 -32.69
C LYS A 33 -9.80 -7.93 -31.52
N GLY A 34 -9.37 -7.15 -30.51
CA GLY A 34 -10.04 -6.99 -29.24
C GLY A 34 -11.54 -6.74 -29.36
N LYS A 35 -12.33 -7.69 -28.89
CA LYS A 35 -13.73 -7.46 -28.52
C LYS A 35 -13.72 -6.67 -27.24
N VAL A 36 -14.01 -5.38 -27.32
CA VAL A 36 -14.37 -4.57 -26.15
C VAL A 36 -15.66 -5.14 -25.58
N ILE A 37 -15.56 -5.91 -24.51
CA ILE A 37 -16.72 -6.36 -23.76
C ILE A 37 -17.16 -5.18 -22.89
N TYR A 38 -18.21 -4.47 -23.31
CA TYR A 38 -18.92 -3.55 -22.42
C TYR A 38 -19.60 -4.37 -21.32
N MET A 39 -19.04 -4.35 -20.11
CA MET A 39 -19.75 -4.86 -18.95
C MET A 39 -20.90 -3.90 -18.60
N GLU A 40 -22.12 -4.27 -18.95
CA GLU A 40 -23.31 -3.63 -18.42
C GLU A 40 -23.30 -3.76 -16.89
N LYS A 41 -23.17 -2.63 -16.23
CA LYS A 41 -23.25 -2.52 -14.77
C LYS A 41 -24.68 -2.86 -14.33
N LYS A 42 -24.95 -4.13 -13.99
CA LYS A 42 -26.21 -4.49 -13.34
C LYS A 42 -26.37 -3.69 -12.05
N ARG A 43 -27.38 -2.84 -12.01
CA ARG A 43 -27.81 -2.15 -10.79
C ARG A 43 -28.21 -3.21 -9.75
N THR A 44 -27.33 -3.48 -8.80
CA THR A 44 -27.68 -4.26 -7.61
C THR A 44 -28.39 -3.33 -6.64
N SER A 45 -29.58 -3.74 -6.20
CA SER A 45 -30.35 -3.00 -5.19
C SER A 45 -29.61 -3.01 -3.85
N PRO A 46 -29.62 -1.91 -3.05
CA PRO A 46 -28.85 -1.79 -1.83
C PRO A 46 -29.23 -2.77 -0.71
N LEU A 47 -30.33 -3.49 -0.85
CA LEU A 47 -30.79 -4.45 0.18
C LEU A 47 -30.09 -5.84 0.11
N ARG A 48 -29.28 -6.14 -0.91
CA ARG A 48 -28.55 -7.42 -0.98
C ARG A 48 -27.16 -7.38 -0.37
N GLY A 49 -26.59 -6.21 -0.09
CA GLY A 49 -25.28 -6.04 0.53
C GLY A 49 -25.23 -6.43 2.02
N PHE A 50 -26.35 -6.22 2.75
CA PHE A 50 -26.40 -6.56 4.18
C PHE A 50 -26.51 -8.07 4.48
N ALA A 51 -26.90 -8.88 3.51
CA ALA A 51 -26.97 -10.34 3.69
C ALA A 51 -25.61 -11.03 3.49
N ALA A 52 -24.66 -10.40 2.79
CA ALA A 52 -23.34 -10.98 2.53
C ALA A 52 -22.38 -10.78 3.71
N VAL A 53 -22.44 -9.63 4.40
CA VAL A 53 -21.60 -9.33 5.59
C VAL A 53 -21.97 -10.24 6.77
N ALA A 54 -23.25 -10.55 6.96
CA ALA A 54 -23.70 -11.53 7.95
C ALA A 54 -23.27 -12.97 7.60
N ALA A 55 -23.05 -13.28 6.32
CA ALA A 55 -22.68 -14.62 5.88
C ALA A 55 -21.20 -14.95 6.14
N VAL A 56 -20.27 -13.98 6.09
CA VAL A 56 -18.85 -14.23 6.34
C VAL A 56 -18.57 -14.38 7.84
N LEU A 57 -19.16 -13.53 8.70
CA LEU A 57 -19.14 -13.75 10.15
C LEU A 57 -19.83 -15.06 10.55
N VAL A 58 -20.92 -15.42 9.87
CA VAL A 58 -21.60 -16.72 10.04
C VAL A 58 -20.73 -17.86 9.50
N LEU A 59 -19.91 -17.66 8.46
CA LEU A 59 -19.01 -18.70 7.95
C LEU A 59 -17.77 -18.89 8.84
N LEU A 60 -17.25 -17.83 9.46
CA LEU A 60 -16.21 -17.95 10.49
C LEU A 60 -16.74 -18.63 11.76
N ILE A 61 -17.95 -18.29 12.20
CA ILE A 61 -18.64 -18.93 13.33
C ILE A 61 -19.24 -20.29 12.93
N ALA A 62 -19.76 -20.44 11.71
CA ALA A 62 -20.31 -21.71 11.23
C ALA A 62 -19.21 -22.70 10.84
N GLY A 63 -18.04 -22.25 10.37
CA GLY A 63 -16.86 -23.09 10.22
C GLY A 63 -16.46 -23.72 11.56
N ALA A 64 -16.42 -22.93 12.63
CA ALA A 64 -16.19 -23.45 14.00
C ALA A 64 -17.35 -24.34 14.49
N PHE A 65 -18.59 -24.13 14.06
CA PHE A 65 -19.75 -24.90 14.48
C PHE A 65 -19.92 -26.22 13.71
N VAL A 66 -19.61 -26.23 12.41
CA VAL A 66 -19.66 -27.45 11.58
C VAL A 66 -18.53 -28.40 11.95
N PHE A 67 -17.35 -27.86 12.29
CA PHE A 67 -16.23 -28.66 12.80
C PHE A 67 -16.55 -29.30 14.18
N LYS A 68 -17.28 -28.61 15.04
CA LYS A 68 -17.74 -29.16 16.33
C LYS A 68 -18.73 -30.31 16.19
N SER A 69 -19.41 -30.40 15.05
CA SER A 69 -20.44 -31.41 14.74
C SER A 69 -19.90 -32.72 14.15
N LEU A 70 -18.66 -32.78 13.70
CA LEU A 70 -18.05 -33.93 13.02
C LEU A 70 -17.12 -34.78 13.88
N GLY A 71 -17.11 -34.59 15.20
CA GLY A 71 -16.64 -35.54 16.19
C GLY A 71 -15.15 -35.87 16.19
N GLY A 72 -14.40 -35.09 16.97
CA GLY A 72 -13.06 -35.44 17.41
C GLY A 72 -12.65 -34.51 18.55
N ALA A 73 -12.44 -35.03 19.72
CA ALA A 73 -11.98 -34.27 20.88
C ALA A 73 -10.61 -33.64 20.56
N SER A 74 -10.57 -32.31 20.53
CA SER A 74 -9.45 -31.38 20.63
C SER A 74 -9.09 -30.45 19.46
N ASN A 75 -9.80 -30.43 18.35
CA ASN A 75 -9.52 -29.53 17.24
C ASN A 75 -10.37 -28.23 17.28
N THR A 76 -10.44 -27.56 18.43
CA THR A 76 -11.10 -26.26 18.54
C THR A 76 -10.09 -25.17 18.21
N LEU A 77 -10.54 -24.18 17.43
CA LEU A 77 -9.75 -22.99 17.13
C LEU A 77 -9.30 -22.31 18.43
N ALA A 78 -8.01 -22.10 18.58
CA ALA A 78 -7.40 -21.43 19.73
C ALA A 78 -6.81 -20.08 19.35
N ALA A 79 -6.20 -19.97 18.17
CA ALA A 79 -5.68 -18.72 17.67
C ALA A 79 -5.72 -18.65 16.14
N VAL A 80 -5.68 -17.42 15.63
CA VAL A 80 -5.45 -17.09 14.24
C VAL A 80 -4.08 -16.43 14.14
N VAL A 81 -3.22 -16.92 13.26
CA VAL A 81 -1.89 -16.37 12.99
C VAL A 81 -1.84 -15.87 11.58
N SER A 82 -1.47 -14.62 11.39
CA SER A 82 -1.30 -14.02 10.08
C SER A 82 0.17 -13.74 9.78
N LEU A 83 0.56 -13.93 8.52
CA LEU A 83 1.85 -13.59 7.97
C LEU A 83 1.63 -12.69 6.75
N ASP A 84 2.14 -11.47 6.82
CA ASP A 84 2.05 -10.48 5.77
C ASP A 84 3.44 -10.01 5.33
N VAL A 85 3.61 -9.87 4.02
CA VAL A 85 4.74 -9.23 3.34
C VAL A 85 4.17 -8.33 2.25
N ASN A 86 3.87 -8.83 1.08
CA ASN A 86 2.86 -8.45 0.12
C ASN A 86 1.82 -9.57 0.01
N PRO A 87 2.24 -10.88 -0.04
CA PRO A 87 1.33 -11.97 0.28
C PRO A 87 0.72 -11.80 1.66
N SER A 88 -0.60 -12.02 1.76
CA SER A 88 -1.36 -12.05 3.02
C SER A 88 -1.88 -13.45 3.28
N ILE A 89 -1.41 -14.10 4.34
CA ILE A 89 -1.70 -15.50 4.67
C ILE A 89 -2.22 -15.60 6.09
N GLU A 90 -3.24 -16.42 6.29
CA GLU A 90 -3.87 -16.68 7.57
C GLU A 90 -3.86 -18.17 7.89
N LEU A 91 -3.45 -18.52 9.10
CA LEU A 91 -3.41 -19.85 9.66
C LEU A 91 -4.34 -19.93 10.87
N ASN A 92 -5.30 -20.83 10.86
CA ASN A 92 -6.09 -21.21 12.03
C ASN A 92 -5.39 -22.33 12.78
N VAL A 93 -5.21 -22.20 14.09
CA VAL A 93 -4.51 -23.20 14.90
C VAL A 93 -5.30 -23.65 16.12
N ASP A 94 -5.08 -24.89 16.54
CA ASP A 94 -5.62 -25.42 17.78
C ASP A 94 -4.73 -25.08 18.99
N LYS A 95 -5.18 -25.42 20.19
CA LYS A 95 -4.44 -25.14 21.43
C LYS A 95 -3.10 -25.88 21.56
N ASN A 96 -2.83 -26.87 20.70
CA ASN A 96 -1.58 -27.58 20.63
C ASN A 96 -0.70 -27.06 19.47
N GLU A 97 -1.07 -25.91 18.87
CA GLU A 97 -0.38 -25.31 17.75
C GLU A 97 -0.35 -26.19 16.49
N ASN A 98 -1.37 -27.04 16.29
CA ASN A 98 -1.54 -27.71 15.02
C ASN A 98 -2.38 -26.84 14.08
N VAL A 99 -1.98 -26.75 12.82
CA VAL A 99 -2.70 -25.98 11.78
C VAL A 99 -4.02 -26.68 11.48
N LEU A 100 -5.11 -25.98 11.65
CA LEU A 100 -6.47 -26.41 11.30
C LEU A 100 -6.82 -26.09 9.86
N SER A 101 -6.37 -24.91 9.37
CA SER A 101 -6.51 -24.48 8.00
C SER A 101 -5.49 -23.40 7.65
N ALA A 102 -5.15 -23.27 6.37
CA ALA A 102 -4.30 -22.21 5.82
C ALA A 102 -5.04 -21.55 4.66
N ARG A 103 -5.01 -20.20 4.61
CA ARG A 103 -5.70 -19.43 3.57
C ARG A 103 -4.85 -18.26 3.10
N GLY A 104 -4.64 -18.13 1.77
CA GLY A 104 -4.14 -16.92 1.15
C GLY A 104 -5.30 -15.95 0.89
N LEU A 105 -5.25 -14.75 1.46
CA LEU A 105 -6.30 -13.76 1.34
C LEU A 105 -6.26 -13.07 -0.02
N ASN A 106 -5.07 -12.69 -0.48
CA ASN A 106 -4.84 -12.09 -1.79
C ASN A 106 -4.26 -13.09 -2.81
N ALA A 107 -4.03 -12.65 -4.04
CA ALA A 107 -3.49 -13.48 -5.12
C ALA A 107 -2.09 -14.02 -4.79
N ASP A 108 -1.25 -13.18 -4.20
CA ASP A 108 0.12 -13.53 -3.83
C ASP A 108 0.16 -14.53 -2.68
N GLY A 109 -0.70 -14.38 -1.68
CA GLY A 109 -0.87 -15.35 -0.60
C GLY A 109 -1.29 -16.72 -1.12
N LYS A 110 -2.18 -16.77 -2.11
CA LYS A 110 -2.57 -18.02 -2.78
C LYS A 110 -1.41 -18.63 -3.57
N THR A 111 -0.60 -17.80 -4.22
CA THR A 111 0.60 -18.25 -4.95
C THR A 111 1.63 -18.83 -4.00
N VAL A 112 1.88 -18.19 -2.86
CA VAL A 112 2.83 -18.67 -1.84
C VAL A 112 2.37 -20.02 -1.25
N LEU A 113 1.09 -20.17 -0.93
CA LEU A 113 0.55 -21.42 -0.41
C LEU A 113 0.57 -22.54 -1.45
N GLY A 114 0.27 -22.23 -2.73
CA GLY A 114 0.24 -23.23 -3.79
C GLY A 114 -0.51 -24.50 -3.39
N ASP A 115 0.14 -25.64 -3.59
CA ASP A 115 -0.41 -26.95 -3.25
C ASP A 115 0.08 -27.50 -1.88
N MET A 116 0.58 -26.61 -0.99
CA MET A 116 1.07 -27.04 0.33
C MET A 116 -0.05 -27.66 1.16
N GLN A 117 0.25 -28.85 1.71
CA GLN A 117 -0.64 -29.55 2.65
C GLN A 117 -0.21 -29.19 4.07
N LEU A 118 -0.70 -28.07 4.61
CA LEU A 118 -0.31 -27.58 5.93
C LEU A 118 -1.23 -28.04 7.06
N GLU A 119 -2.43 -28.51 6.75
CA GLU A 119 -3.38 -28.98 7.75
C GLU A 119 -2.83 -30.18 8.53
N GLY A 120 -2.95 -30.11 9.86
CA GLY A 120 -2.42 -31.10 10.79
C GLY A 120 -0.91 -30.99 11.07
N SER A 121 -0.17 -30.12 10.38
CA SER A 121 1.23 -29.83 10.70
C SER A 121 1.35 -28.96 11.95
N LYS A 122 2.54 -28.92 12.54
CA LYS A 122 2.86 -27.95 13.59
C LYS A 122 3.00 -26.56 12.98
N LEU A 123 2.60 -25.56 13.74
CA LEU A 123 2.61 -24.15 13.30
C LEU A 123 4.00 -23.66 12.90
N ASP A 124 5.03 -24.00 13.66
CA ASP A 124 6.42 -23.66 13.35
C ASP A 124 6.87 -24.25 12.00
N VAL A 125 6.47 -25.49 11.70
CA VAL A 125 6.75 -26.15 10.41
C VAL A 125 6.01 -25.43 9.27
N ALA A 126 4.74 -25.08 9.48
CA ALA A 126 3.93 -24.37 8.49
C ALA A 126 4.49 -22.96 8.20
N VAL A 127 4.83 -22.19 9.24
CA VAL A 127 5.43 -20.86 9.13
C VAL A 127 6.76 -20.94 8.37
N ASN A 128 7.62 -21.92 8.69
CA ASN A 128 8.88 -22.09 7.98
C ASN A 128 8.70 -22.44 6.50
N ALA A 129 7.71 -23.28 6.18
CA ALA A 129 7.39 -23.62 4.79
C ALA A 129 6.88 -22.40 4.01
N ILE A 130 6.00 -21.59 4.62
CA ILE A 130 5.46 -20.35 4.03
C ILE A 130 6.59 -19.34 3.78
N ILE A 131 7.45 -19.09 4.77
CA ILE A 131 8.61 -18.19 4.63
C ILE A 131 9.55 -18.71 3.53
N GLY A 132 9.82 -19.99 3.48
CA GLY A 132 10.61 -20.60 2.42
C GLY A 132 10.02 -20.38 1.03
N SER A 133 8.70 -20.47 0.90
CA SER A 133 8.00 -20.15 -0.36
C SER A 133 8.04 -18.64 -0.70
N MET A 134 7.88 -17.77 0.30
CA MET A 134 8.01 -16.33 0.09
C MET A 134 9.40 -15.95 -0.44
N LEU A 135 10.47 -16.52 0.13
CA LEU A 135 11.84 -16.34 -0.34
C LEU A 135 12.04 -16.89 -1.75
N GLN A 136 11.52 -18.08 -2.04
CA GLN A 136 11.66 -18.73 -3.35
C GLN A 136 10.93 -17.95 -4.45
N ASN A 137 9.81 -17.34 -4.15
CA ASN A 137 9.01 -16.56 -5.09
C ASN A 137 9.42 -15.07 -5.15
N GLY A 138 10.45 -14.65 -4.38
CA GLY A 138 10.98 -13.29 -4.41
C GLY A 138 10.11 -12.25 -3.68
N TYR A 139 9.23 -12.67 -2.79
CA TYR A 139 8.46 -11.75 -1.94
C TYR A 139 9.26 -11.22 -0.74
N LEU A 140 10.28 -11.96 -0.33
CA LEU A 140 11.26 -11.55 0.67
C LEU A 140 12.66 -11.62 0.05
N ASP A 141 13.33 -10.48 -0.04
CA ASP A 141 14.69 -10.36 -0.57
C ASP A 141 15.43 -9.17 0.08
N ASP A 142 16.55 -8.77 -0.50
CA ASP A 142 17.35 -7.63 -0.03
C ASP A 142 16.66 -6.26 -0.25
N MET A 143 15.66 -6.17 -1.14
CA MET A 143 14.92 -4.94 -1.45
C MET A 143 13.64 -4.82 -0.63
N ALA A 144 12.96 -5.96 -0.38
CA ALA A 144 11.73 -6.04 0.38
C ALA A 144 11.90 -7.06 1.51
N ASN A 145 12.35 -6.61 2.68
CA ASN A 145 12.81 -7.48 3.77
C ASN A 145 11.93 -7.44 5.02
N SER A 146 10.73 -6.88 4.96
CA SER A 146 9.86 -6.75 6.14
C SER A 146 8.74 -7.78 6.14
N ILE A 147 8.50 -8.39 7.31
CA ILE A 147 7.38 -9.31 7.55
C ILE A 147 6.61 -8.87 8.79
N LEU A 148 5.27 -8.90 8.71
CA LEU A 148 4.38 -8.68 9.84
C LEU A 148 3.78 -10.01 10.30
N LEU A 149 3.94 -10.30 11.59
CA LEU A 149 3.32 -11.41 12.30
C LEU A 149 2.21 -10.87 13.19
N SER A 150 0.99 -11.33 12.99
CA SER A 150 -0.12 -10.96 13.87
C SER A 150 -0.77 -12.20 14.45
N VAL A 151 -1.10 -12.16 15.73
CA VAL A 151 -1.75 -13.26 16.44
C VAL A 151 -3.03 -12.75 17.09
N SER A 152 -4.13 -13.48 16.89
CA SER A 152 -5.41 -13.25 17.56
C SER A 152 -5.79 -14.50 18.35
N GLY A 153 -5.86 -14.38 19.66
CA GLY A 153 -6.30 -15.47 20.54
C GLY A 153 -7.82 -15.56 20.61
N VAL A 154 -8.32 -16.79 20.71
CA VAL A 154 -9.74 -17.10 20.86
C VAL A 154 -9.98 -17.69 22.26
N ASP A 155 -11.12 -17.37 22.88
CA ASP A 155 -11.55 -17.91 24.17
C ASP A 155 -10.49 -17.81 25.29
N GLY A 156 -9.72 -16.72 25.34
CA GLY A 156 -8.68 -16.47 26.35
C GLY A 156 -7.37 -17.24 26.12
N TYR A 157 -7.13 -17.73 24.92
CA TYR A 157 -5.83 -18.26 24.54
C TYR A 157 -4.74 -17.17 24.65
N ASN A 158 -3.56 -17.56 25.15
CA ASN A 158 -2.46 -16.60 25.35
C ASN A 158 -1.76 -16.28 24.01
N ALA A 159 -2.35 -15.35 23.25
CA ALA A 159 -1.82 -14.89 21.97
C ALA A 159 -0.43 -14.26 22.11
N GLU A 160 -0.17 -13.55 23.19
CA GLU A 160 1.11 -12.86 23.43
C GLU A 160 2.28 -13.84 23.55
N ALA A 161 2.10 -14.97 24.25
CA ALA A 161 3.14 -15.98 24.34
C ALA A 161 3.45 -16.60 22.97
N LEU A 162 2.41 -16.93 22.19
CA LEU A 162 2.57 -17.47 20.84
C LEU A 162 3.22 -16.45 19.91
N ARG A 163 2.79 -15.18 19.93
CA ARG A 163 3.39 -14.09 19.16
C ARG A 163 4.90 -13.96 19.43
N SER A 164 5.26 -13.86 20.71
CA SER A 164 6.66 -13.71 21.11
C SER A 164 7.53 -14.89 20.68
N GLN A 165 7.01 -16.13 20.78
CA GLN A 165 7.71 -17.32 20.31
C GLN A 165 7.92 -17.28 18.79
N LEU A 166 6.86 -17.06 18.01
CA LEU A 166 6.94 -17.00 16.56
C LEU A 166 7.87 -15.89 16.08
N ALA A 167 7.78 -14.68 16.64
CA ALA A 167 8.66 -13.57 16.30
C ALA A 167 10.13 -13.91 16.56
N SER A 168 10.43 -14.57 17.70
CA SER A 168 11.78 -15.05 18.00
C SER A 168 12.29 -16.07 16.99
N ASP A 169 11.44 -17.02 16.57
CA ASP A 169 11.83 -18.07 15.64
C ASP A 169 12.01 -17.55 14.21
N VAL A 170 11.15 -16.63 13.76
CA VAL A 170 11.29 -15.95 12.48
C VAL A 170 12.55 -15.08 12.46
N ASN A 171 12.84 -14.32 13.52
CA ASN A 171 14.07 -13.52 13.64
C ASN A 171 15.36 -14.38 13.57
N LYS A 172 15.33 -15.59 14.12
CA LYS A 172 16.48 -16.51 14.02
C LYS A 172 16.69 -16.98 12.58
N GLN A 173 15.62 -17.16 11.83
CA GLN A 173 15.64 -17.65 10.46
C GLN A 173 15.99 -16.52 9.46
N LEU A 174 15.43 -15.34 9.64
CA LEU A 174 15.54 -14.20 8.74
C LEU A 174 16.49 -13.13 9.31
N LYS A 175 17.80 -13.40 9.26
CA LYS A 175 18.81 -12.56 9.94
C LYS A 175 18.89 -11.10 9.50
N ASN A 176 18.45 -10.78 8.28
CA ASN A 176 18.53 -9.43 7.70
C ASN A 176 17.16 -8.82 7.41
N CYS A 177 16.11 -9.40 7.98
CA CYS A 177 14.75 -8.91 7.79
C CYS A 177 14.29 -8.06 8.98
N ALA A 178 13.38 -7.16 8.70
CA ALA A 178 12.58 -6.52 9.73
C ALA A 178 11.39 -7.41 10.07
N VAL A 179 11.21 -7.70 11.34
CA VAL A 179 10.08 -8.48 11.84
C VAL A 179 9.24 -7.60 12.73
N LEU A 180 8.04 -7.26 12.25
CA LEU A 180 7.01 -6.62 13.05
C LEU A 180 6.13 -7.70 13.66
N SER A 181 5.68 -7.51 14.89
CA SER A 181 4.76 -8.46 15.53
C SER A 181 3.77 -7.77 16.45
N GLN A 182 2.53 -8.26 16.47
CA GLN A 182 1.45 -7.68 17.28
C GLN A 182 0.42 -8.73 17.71
N ASP A 183 -0.27 -8.42 18.83
CA ASP A 183 -1.47 -9.12 19.26
C ASP A 183 -2.71 -8.31 18.82
N VAL A 184 -3.53 -8.92 17.97
CA VAL A 184 -4.76 -8.31 17.43
C VAL A 184 -6.02 -8.94 18.01
N SER A 185 -5.93 -9.64 19.16
CA SER A 185 -7.09 -10.24 19.83
C SER A 185 -8.15 -9.21 20.25
N SER A 186 -7.74 -7.96 20.44
CA SER A 186 -8.60 -6.84 20.82
C SER A 186 -8.96 -5.92 19.66
N ALA A 187 -8.69 -6.30 18.43
CA ALA A 187 -9.04 -5.50 17.25
C ALA A 187 -10.55 -5.20 17.23
N ASP A 188 -10.89 -3.95 16.97
CA ASP A 188 -12.28 -3.51 16.96
C ASP A 188 -13.01 -3.93 15.66
N SER A 189 -14.33 -3.78 15.67
CA SER A 189 -15.16 -4.18 14.53
C SER A 189 -14.91 -3.34 13.27
N GLU A 190 -14.32 -2.16 13.39
CA GLU A 190 -13.95 -1.30 12.27
C GLU A 190 -12.71 -1.84 11.57
N THR A 191 -11.67 -2.19 12.33
CA THR A 191 -10.46 -2.85 11.81
C THR A 191 -10.80 -4.13 11.04
N VAL A 192 -11.69 -4.97 11.60
CA VAL A 192 -12.14 -6.20 10.93
C VAL A 192 -12.86 -5.89 9.61
N LYS A 193 -13.75 -4.89 9.58
CA LYS A 193 -14.43 -4.49 8.34
C LYS A 193 -13.50 -3.93 7.29
N LEU A 194 -12.48 -3.17 7.70
CA LEU A 194 -11.45 -2.66 6.79
C LEU A 194 -10.63 -3.82 6.21
N ALA A 195 -10.22 -4.77 7.03
CA ALA A 195 -9.53 -5.98 6.57
C ALA A 195 -10.34 -6.74 5.51
N GLU A 196 -11.64 -6.95 5.76
CA GLU A 196 -12.56 -7.59 4.80
C GLU A 196 -12.75 -6.77 3.51
N LYS A 197 -12.86 -5.44 3.62
CA LYS A 197 -13.09 -4.54 2.47
C LYS A 197 -11.92 -4.57 1.49
N TYR A 198 -10.69 -4.68 2.00
CA TYR A 198 -9.46 -4.59 1.20
C TYR A 198 -8.79 -5.95 0.95
N ASP A 199 -9.40 -7.06 1.33
CA ASP A 199 -8.85 -8.42 1.19
C ASP A 199 -7.45 -8.57 1.83
N ILE A 200 -7.24 -7.93 2.99
CA ILE A 200 -6.01 -7.97 3.79
C ILE A 200 -6.25 -8.62 5.15
N THR A 201 -5.19 -8.93 5.89
CA THR A 201 -5.32 -9.47 7.25
C THR A 201 -5.76 -8.40 8.24
N VAL A 202 -6.36 -8.81 9.36
CA VAL A 202 -6.66 -7.90 10.49
C VAL A 202 -5.37 -7.26 11.00
N GLY A 203 -4.24 -7.99 10.94
CA GLY A 203 -2.94 -7.47 11.32
C GLY A 203 -2.47 -6.33 10.43
N LYS A 204 -2.51 -6.50 9.10
CA LYS A 204 -2.15 -5.42 8.17
C LYS A 204 -3.09 -4.22 8.32
N ALA A 205 -4.39 -4.46 8.51
CA ALA A 205 -5.36 -3.39 8.74
C ALA A 205 -5.06 -2.59 10.01
N GLU A 206 -4.67 -3.26 11.10
CA GLU A 206 -4.28 -2.59 12.35
C GLU A 206 -2.99 -1.78 12.19
N LEU A 207 -1.97 -2.30 11.48
CA LEU A 207 -0.76 -1.56 11.17
C LEU A 207 -1.07 -0.26 10.41
N ILE A 208 -1.88 -0.34 9.34
CA ILE A 208 -2.29 0.82 8.54
C ILE A 208 -3.03 1.84 9.41
N ARG A 209 -3.97 1.41 10.25
CA ARG A 209 -4.69 2.31 11.16
C ARG A 209 -3.77 3.04 12.13
N GLN A 210 -2.74 2.35 12.62
CA GLN A 210 -1.75 2.99 13.49
C GLN A 210 -0.89 4.00 12.76
N ILE A 211 -0.51 3.73 11.50
CA ILE A 211 0.21 4.70 10.66
C ILE A 211 -0.67 5.93 10.40
N VAL A 212 -1.90 5.75 9.92
CA VAL A 212 -2.85 6.85 9.69
C VAL A 212 -3.14 7.66 10.94
N LYS A 213 -3.18 7.01 12.11
CA LYS A 213 -3.33 7.72 13.39
C LYS A 213 -2.09 8.54 13.78
N ALA A 214 -0.90 8.03 13.48
CA ALA A 214 0.37 8.70 13.75
C ALA A 214 0.64 9.83 12.75
N ASP A 215 0.19 9.65 11.50
CA ASP A 215 0.29 10.62 10.43
C ASP A 215 -1.06 10.72 9.67
N PRO A 216 -1.91 11.68 10.05
CA PRO A 216 -3.24 11.86 9.42
C PRO A 216 -3.20 12.36 7.97
N ARG A 217 -2.03 12.72 7.43
CA ARG A 217 -1.86 13.05 6.01
C ARG A 217 -2.24 11.87 5.12
N HIS A 218 -2.01 10.64 5.59
CA HIS A 218 -2.39 9.43 4.87
C HIS A 218 -3.83 9.00 5.10
N SER A 219 -4.38 8.32 4.10
CA SER A 219 -5.65 7.61 4.22
C SER A 219 -5.44 6.10 4.24
N PHE A 220 -6.40 5.38 4.82
CA PHE A 220 -6.36 3.91 4.81
C PHE A 220 -6.40 3.34 3.39
N ASP A 221 -7.14 3.99 2.49
CA ASP A 221 -7.32 3.57 1.10
C ASP A 221 -5.97 3.57 0.35
N GLU A 222 -5.19 4.64 0.51
CA GLU A 222 -3.87 4.79 -0.09
C GLU A 222 -2.88 3.74 0.41
N LEU A 223 -2.85 3.52 1.73
CA LEU A 223 -1.86 2.62 2.33
C LEU A 223 -2.22 1.14 2.19
N SER A 224 -3.47 0.80 1.83
CA SER A 224 -3.93 -0.60 1.75
C SER A 224 -3.21 -1.44 0.69
N GLU A 225 -2.76 -0.80 -0.37
CA GLU A 225 -2.04 -1.43 -1.48
C GLU A 225 -0.55 -1.67 -1.19
N LEU A 226 0.01 -0.97 -0.19
CA LEU A 226 1.45 -1.03 0.11
C LEU A 226 1.85 -2.39 0.69
N SER A 227 3.08 -2.78 0.40
CA SER A 227 3.75 -3.92 1.04
C SER A 227 4.08 -3.61 2.52
N ILE A 228 4.33 -4.65 3.31
CA ILE A 228 4.78 -4.45 4.69
C ILE A 228 6.13 -3.72 4.77
N ASN A 229 6.98 -3.86 3.75
CA ASN A 229 8.26 -3.13 3.71
C ASN A 229 8.04 -1.62 3.57
N GLU A 230 7.14 -1.19 2.67
CA GLU A 230 6.78 0.22 2.49
C GLU A 230 6.08 0.77 3.73
N LEU A 231 5.09 0.07 4.27
CA LEU A 231 4.43 0.46 5.51
C LEU A 231 5.41 0.59 6.69
N ASN A 232 6.41 -0.29 6.77
CA ASN A 232 7.43 -0.24 7.81
C ASN A 232 8.40 0.93 7.61
N LEU A 233 8.70 1.31 6.37
CA LEU A 233 9.50 2.50 6.07
C LEU A 233 8.74 3.79 6.44
N LEU A 234 7.45 3.89 6.11
CA LEU A 234 6.60 5.01 6.53
C LEU A 234 6.40 5.10 8.05
N ALA A 235 6.53 3.97 8.73
CA ALA A 235 6.44 3.89 10.18
C ALA A 235 7.75 4.24 10.90
N ASP A 236 8.87 4.38 10.19
CA ASP A 236 10.18 4.65 10.81
C ASP A 236 10.12 5.99 11.56
N GLY A 237 10.61 5.98 12.80
CA GLY A 237 10.54 7.14 13.69
C GLY A 237 9.15 7.40 14.32
N LYS A 238 8.07 6.76 13.86
CA LYS A 238 6.71 6.92 14.41
C LYS A 238 6.46 5.93 15.55
N SER A 239 5.69 6.33 16.55
CA SER A 239 5.31 5.45 17.67
C SER A 239 4.06 4.65 17.32
N LEU A 240 4.24 3.38 16.98
CA LEU A 240 3.16 2.45 16.60
C LEU A 240 2.65 1.61 17.80
N GLY A 241 2.32 2.24 18.89
CA GLY A 241 1.58 1.68 20.03
C GLY A 241 1.93 0.24 20.44
N SER A 242 1.21 -0.75 19.90
CA SER A 242 1.28 -2.16 20.29
C SER A 242 2.08 -3.06 19.34
N ILE A 243 2.84 -2.48 18.41
CA ILE A 243 3.65 -3.23 17.44
C ILE A 243 5.09 -3.30 17.91
N ASP A 244 5.58 -4.51 18.16
CA ASP A 244 7.00 -4.75 18.41
C ASP A 244 7.72 -4.90 17.06
N SER A 245 8.83 -4.20 16.90
CA SER A 245 9.66 -4.26 15.70
C SER A 245 11.10 -4.65 16.03
N THR A 246 11.68 -5.51 15.21
CA THR A 246 13.10 -5.88 15.26
C THR A 246 13.68 -5.83 13.85
N GLY A 247 14.94 -5.41 13.73
CA GLY A 247 15.57 -5.18 12.43
C GLY A 247 15.18 -3.82 11.84
N LYS A 248 15.47 -3.63 10.54
CA LYS A 248 15.13 -2.42 9.80
C LYS A 248 14.58 -2.79 8.44
N ALA A 249 13.56 -2.07 7.98
CA ALA A 249 13.05 -2.15 6.62
C ALA A 249 14.15 -1.78 5.62
N SER A 250 14.12 -2.43 4.47
CA SER A 250 15.08 -2.14 3.40
C SER A 250 14.63 -0.94 2.59
N SER A 251 15.51 0.04 2.45
CA SER A 251 15.36 1.15 1.51
C SER A 251 16.17 0.97 0.21
N LYS A 252 16.72 -0.23 -0.03
CA LYS A 252 17.59 -0.50 -1.19
C LYS A 252 16.90 -0.38 -2.55
N ALA A 253 15.58 -0.43 -2.58
CA ALA A 253 14.80 -0.19 -3.80
C ALA A 253 14.79 1.29 -4.22
N TYR A 254 15.28 2.19 -3.36
CA TYR A 254 15.17 3.63 -3.51
C TYR A 254 16.54 4.30 -3.62
N ILE A 255 16.56 5.51 -4.20
CA ILE A 255 17.81 6.29 -4.45
C ILE A 255 18.51 6.72 -3.16
N GLY A 256 17.78 6.83 -2.03
CA GLY A 256 18.29 7.28 -0.74
C GLY A 256 18.21 8.80 -0.55
N SER A 257 18.13 9.21 0.73
CA SER A 257 17.95 10.60 1.13
C SER A 257 19.06 11.54 0.66
N ASP A 258 20.32 11.08 0.65
CA ASP A 258 21.44 11.90 0.17
C ASP A 258 21.31 12.23 -1.33
N ALA A 259 20.90 11.25 -2.15
CA ALA A 259 20.71 11.46 -3.58
C ALA A 259 19.51 12.36 -3.86
N ALA A 260 18.40 12.20 -3.12
CA ALA A 260 17.23 13.08 -3.21
C ALA A 260 17.61 14.53 -2.89
N LEU A 261 18.33 14.77 -1.80
CA LEU A 261 18.83 16.09 -1.46
C LEU A 261 19.73 16.67 -2.55
N ASP A 262 20.64 15.87 -3.13
CA ASP A 262 21.53 16.34 -4.19
C ASP A 262 20.76 16.72 -5.48
N ILE A 263 19.66 16.01 -5.78
CA ILE A 263 18.75 16.34 -6.88
C ILE A 263 18.07 17.69 -6.63
N ALA A 264 17.46 17.88 -5.45
CA ALA A 264 16.76 19.11 -5.07
C ALA A 264 17.71 20.31 -5.11
N LEU A 265 18.89 20.20 -4.50
CA LEU A 265 19.92 21.26 -4.53
C LEU A 265 20.38 21.59 -5.95
N SER A 266 20.59 20.58 -6.79
CA SER A 266 20.98 20.76 -8.19
C SER A 266 19.90 21.52 -8.97
N HIS A 267 18.63 21.19 -8.79
CA HIS A 267 17.50 21.89 -9.40
C HIS A 267 17.42 23.34 -8.91
N ALA A 268 17.56 23.58 -7.60
CA ALA A 268 17.58 24.91 -6.99
C ALA A 268 18.84 25.71 -7.36
N LYS A 269 19.88 25.08 -7.93
CA LYS A 269 21.21 25.67 -8.23
C LYS A 269 21.93 26.19 -6.98
N LEU A 270 21.82 25.44 -5.89
CA LEU A 270 22.41 25.72 -4.58
C LEU A 270 23.39 24.62 -4.19
N GLY A 271 24.35 24.96 -3.35
CA GLY A 271 25.26 24.01 -2.72
C GLY A 271 24.83 23.68 -1.29
N LYS A 272 25.28 22.56 -0.73
CA LYS A 272 24.98 22.17 0.68
C LYS A 272 25.38 23.25 1.70
N ASN A 273 26.36 24.08 1.39
CA ASN A 273 26.80 25.16 2.28
C ASN A 273 25.93 26.44 2.15
N ASP A 274 25.08 26.52 1.15
CA ASP A 274 24.22 27.66 0.90
C ASP A 274 22.83 27.52 1.55
N VAL A 275 22.56 26.35 2.17
CA VAL A 275 21.27 25.99 2.73
C VAL A 275 21.38 25.64 4.22
N ARG A 276 20.25 25.75 4.89
CA ARG A 276 20.05 25.40 6.31
C ARG A 276 18.69 24.72 6.48
N ASN A 277 18.44 24.19 7.69
CA ASN A 277 17.17 23.53 8.05
C ASN A 277 16.79 22.46 7.04
N ILE A 278 17.77 21.57 6.72
CA ILE A 278 17.56 20.50 5.75
C ILE A 278 16.79 19.38 6.45
N GLU A 279 15.64 19.02 5.91
CA GLU A 279 14.86 17.84 6.27
C GLU A 279 14.69 16.97 5.03
N VAL A 280 14.81 15.65 5.20
CA VAL A 280 14.59 14.68 4.12
C VAL A 280 13.87 13.48 4.73
N GLU A 281 12.62 13.32 4.38
CA GLU A 281 11.79 12.22 4.84
C GLU A 281 11.34 11.35 3.67
N LEU A 282 11.12 10.06 3.92
CA LEU A 282 10.51 9.15 2.95
C LEU A 282 9.01 9.08 3.25
N ASP A 283 8.21 9.41 2.25
CA ASP A 283 6.75 9.43 2.38
C ASP A 283 6.06 8.76 1.19
N TYR A 284 4.75 8.68 1.21
CA TYR A 284 3.94 8.10 0.13
C TYR A 284 2.95 9.13 -0.39
N GLU A 285 3.25 9.67 -1.55
CA GLU A 285 2.46 10.68 -2.23
C GLU A 285 2.30 10.32 -3.72
N TYR A 286 1.23 10.78 -4.36
CA TYR A 286 0.95 10.57 -5.79
C TYR A 286 0.91 9.09 -6.23
N GLY A 287 0.61 8.16 -5.33
CA GLY A 287 0.62 6.73 -5.61
C GLY A 287 2.01 6.09 -5.67
N SER A 288 3.04 6.77 -5.18
CA SER A 288 4.42 6.27 -5.13
C SER A 288 5.14 6.72 -3.86
N MET A 289 6.23 6.00 -3.52
CA MET A 289 7.14 6.48 -2.47
C MET A 289 7.92 7.67 -3.01
N VAL A 290 7.99 8.75 -2.23
CA VAL A 290 8.74 9.97 -2.53
C VAL A 290 9.69 10.31 -1.39
N TYR A 291 10.74 11.04 -1.69
CA TYR A 291 11.49 11.79 -0.69
C TYR A 291 10.96 13.22 -0.65
N GLU A 292 10.34 13.60 0.46
CA GLU A 292 10.07 15.00 0.80
C GLU A 292 11.39 15.64 1.24
N VAL A 293 11.82 16.69 0.54
CA VAL A 293 13.08 17.38 0.78
C VAL A 293 12.80 18.85 1.03
N GLU A 294 13.04 19.30 2.24
CA GLU A 294 12.86 20.69 2.64
C GLU A 294 14.19 21.34 3.00
N PHE A 295 14.39 22.58 2.62
CA PHE A 295 15.52 23.40 3.05
C PHE A 295 15.30 24.89 2.82
N GLU A 296 16.06 25.71 3.52
CA GLU A 296 16.03 27.17 3.39
C GLU A 296 17.37 27.70 2.81
N SER A 297 17.26 28.74 1.96
CA SER A 297 18.41 29.55 1.52
C SER A 297 18.11 31.03 1.64
N GLY A 298 18.77 31.70 2.59
CA GLY A 298 18.46 33.09 2.93
C GLY A 298 17.08 33.24 3.56
N ALA A 299 16.13 33.86 2.83
CA ALA A 299 14.72 34.01 3.20
C ALA A 299 13.80 33.23 2.27
N VAL A 300 14.34 32.30 1.51
CA VAL A 300 13.59 31.48 0.55
C VAL A 300 13.50 30.06 1.10
N GLU A 301 12.28 29.54 1.14
CA GLU A 301 11.97 28.15 1.49
C GLU A 301 11.85 27.36 0.20
N TYR A 302 12.30 26.11 0.25
CA TYR A 302 12.26 25.16 -0.86
C TYR A 302 11.73 23.81 -0.35
N GLU A 303 10.75 23.31 -1.07
CA GLU A 303 10.15 21.99 -0.84
C GLU A 303 10.17 21.19 -2.14
N TYR A 304 10.45 19.90 -2.05
CA TYR A 304 10.50 18.99 -3.18
C TYR A 304 9.92 17.64 -2.82
N ASP A 305 9.11 17.08 -3.71
CA ASP A 305 8.79 15.65 -3.73
C ASP A 305 9.54 15.00 -4.87
N ILE A 306 10.42 14.09 -4.54
CA ILE A 306 11.29 13.39 -5.48
C ILE A 306 10.92 11.91 -5.46
N ASN A 307 10.54 11.36 -6.61
CA ASN A 307 10.22 9.94 -6.73
C ASN A 307 11.39 9.11 -6.17
N ALA A 308 11.10 8.27 -5.20
CA ALA A 308 12.14 7.54 -4.46
C ALA A 308 12.80 6.45 -5.31
N ALA A 309 12.14 5.94 -6.37
CA ALA A 309 12.67 4.86 -7.19
C ALA A 309 13.64 5.36 -8.26
N ASP A 310 13.37 6.50 -8.93
CA ASP A 310 14.14 6.97 -10.09
C ASP A 310 14.74 8.37 -9.95
N GLY A 311 14.30 9.16 -8.96
CA GLY A 311 14.81 10.50 -8.69
C GLY A 311 14.13 11.61 -9.52
N ASP A 312 13.07 11.33 -10.22
CA ASP A 312 12.31 12.35 -10.92
C ASP A 312 11.65 13.31 -9.92
N ILE A 313 11.67 14.62 -10.23
CA ILE A 313 11.01 15.64 -9.42
C ILE A 313 9.51 15.57 -9.71
N VAL A 314 8.76 15.05 -8.75
CA VAL A 314 7.30 14.92 -8.85
C VAL A 314 6.66 16.29 -8.65
N TRP A 315 7.12 17.01 -7.64
CA TRP A 315 6.65 18.34 -7.32
C TRP A 315 7.75 19.16 -6.66
N TYR A 316 7.68 20.47 -6.80
CA TYR A 316 8.50 21.39 -6.02
C TYR A 316 7.79 22.71 -5.80
N GLU A 317 8.13 23.37 -4.69
CA GLU A 317 7.76 24.74 -4.37
C GLU A 317 8.98 25.54 -3.95
N LYS A 318 8.94 26.84 -4.29
CA LYS A 318 9.90 27.81 -3.83
C LYS A 318 9.13 29.05 -3.38
N ASP A 319 9.11 29.30 -2.09
CA ASP A 319 8.51 30.51 -1.50
C ASP A 319 9.57 31.57 -1.19
N SER A 320 9.39 32.75 -1.71
CA SER A 320 10.26 33.92 -1.51
C SER A 320 9.55 35.01 -0.66
N GLY A 321 8.62 34.62 0.23
CA GLY A 321 7.93 35.56 1.11
C GLY A 321 6.91 36.44 0.38
N GLY A 322 6.09 35.84 -0.47
CA GLY A 322 5.01 36.49 -1.23
C GLY A 322 5.06 36.26 -2.75
N ARG A 323 6.05 35.48 -3.20
CA ARG A 323 6.09 34.92 -4.54
C ARG A 323 6.37 33.44 -4.45
N ILE A 324 5.37 32.64 -4.79
CA ILE A 324 5.45 31.18 -4.87
C ILE A 324 5.72 30.80 -6.33
N GLU A 325 6.69 29.90 -6.54
CA GLU A 325 7.01 29.27 -7.82
C GLU A 325 6.90 27.75 -7.61
N GLN A 326 6.03 27.11 -8.37
CA GLN A 326 5.77 25.66 -8.29
C GLN A 326 6.00 24.99 -9.65
N GLY A 327 6.31 23.69 -9.64
CA GLY A 327 6.48 22.87 -10.84
C GLY A 327 6.69 21.40 -10.48
N GLY A 328 7.00 20.60 -11.48
CA GLY A 328 7.17 19.16 -11.34
C GLY A 328 6.18 18.37 -12.20
N SER A 329 6.36 17.05 -12.31
CA SER A 329 5.51 16.20 -13.15
C SER A 329 4.07 16.09 -12.62
N ALA A 330 3.86 16.21 -11.31
CA ALA A 330 2.53 16.23 -10.71
C ALA A 330 1.72 17.50 -11.11
N VAL A 331 2.41 18.63 -11.33
CA VAL A 331 1.77 19.87 -11.79
C VAL A 331 1.37 19.77 -13.27
N ASP A 332 2.14 19.03 -14.06
CA ASP A 332 1.88 18.80 -15.49
C ASP A 332 0.84 17.68 -15.78
N GLY A 333 0.31 17.01 -14.74
CA GLY A 333 -0.92 16.21 -14.81
C GLY A 333 -0.77 14.74 -15.18
N ASN A 334 0.40 14.12 -15.02
CA ASN A 334 0.56 12.71 -15.39
C ASN A 334 0.24 11.71 -14.26
N ASP A 335 0.41 12.09 -12.99
CA ASP A 335 0.17 11.19 -11.83
C ASP A 335 -0.84 11.74 -10.81
N ALA A 336 -1.14 13.02 -10.81
CA ALA A 336 -2.29 13.59 -10.11
C ALA A 336 -3.59 13.32 -10.87
N VAL A 337 -4.72 13.28 -10.16
CA VAL A 337 -6.04 13.11 -10.81
C VAL A 337 -6.36 14.20 -11.87
N GLY A 338 -5.60 15.29 -11.88
CA GLY A 338 -5.73 16.41 -12.79
C GLY A 338 -6.87 17.38 -12.40
N LYS A 339 -6.69 18.64 -12.72
CA LYS A 339 -7.66 19.72 -12.44
C LYS A 339 -9.07 19.37 -12.89
N GLU A 340 -9.19 18.80 -14.08
CA GLU A 340 -10.48 18.43 -14.68
C GLU A 340 -11.23 17.39 -13.85
N LYS A 341 -10.54 16.36 -13.40
CA LYS A 341 -11.17 15.30 -12.61
C LYS A 341 -11.47 15.75 -11.19
N ALA A 342 -10.58 16.53 -10.57
CA ALA A 342 -10.84 17.16 -9.28
C ALA A 342 -12.08 18.06 -9.35
N THR A 343 -12.15 18.95 -10.34
CA THR A 343 -13.31 19.81 -10.59
C THR A 343 -14.60 18.99 -10.80
N GLN A 344 -14.54 17.92 -11.58
CA GLN A 344 -15.70 17.03 -11.77
C GLN A 344 -16.14 16.37 -10.47
N THR A 345 -15.21 16.02 -9.60
CA THR A 345 -15.51 15.44 -8.27
C THR A 345 -16.25 16.47 -7.40
N ALA A 346 -15.75 17.70 -7.30
CA ALA A 346 -16.38 18.79 -6.56
C ALA A 346 -17.79 19.09 -7.08
N LEU A 347 -17.92 19.31 -8.39
CA LEU A 347 -19.22 19.61 -9.02
C LEU A 347 -20.22 18.48 -8.85
N LYS A 348 -19.82 17.23 -8.99
CA LYS A 348 -20.64 16.06 -8.77
C LYS A 348 -21.14 15.95 -7.34
N HIS A 349 -20.28 16.22 -6.36
CA HIS A 349 -20.67 16.23 -4.95
C HIS A 349 -21.63 17.36 -4.65
N ALA A 350 -21.42 18.56 -5.21
CA ALA A 350 -22.36 19.69 -5.10
C ALA A 350 -23.70 19.45 -5.82
N GLY A 351 -23.78 18.45 -6.69
CA GLY A 351 -24.97 18.20 -7.53
C GLY A 351 -25.15 19.22 -8.67
N LEU A 352 -24.05 19.83 -9.12
CA LEU A 352 -24.01 20.90 -10.11
C LEU A 352 -23.29 20.44 -11.39
N SER A 353 -23.56 21.13 -12.49
CA SER A 353 -22.82 21.02 -13.75
C SER A 353 -21.95 22.28 -13.94
N SER A 354 -20.91 22.18 -14.76
CA SER A 354 -20.03 23.31 -15.07
C SER A 354 -20.75 24.55 -15.65
N SER A 355 -21.89 24.35 -16.28
CA SER A 355 -22.72 25.46 -16.81
C SER A 355 -23.54 26.19 -15.74
N GLN A 356 -23.62 25.67 -14.53
CA GLN A 356 -24.39 26.21 -13.41
C GLN A 356 -23.52 26.97 -12.40
N VAL A 357 -22.21 26.97 -12.60
CA VAL A 357 -21.24 27.61 -11.70
C VAL A 357 -20.60 28.82 -12.34
N THR A 358 -20.24 29.78 -11.52
CA THR A 358 -19.47 30.98 -11.88
C THR A 358 -18.29 31.10 -10.93
N GLU A 359 -17.31 31.94 -11.32
CA GLU A 359 -16.10 32.20 -10.52
C GLU A 359 -15.39 30.90 -10.11
N LEU A 360 -15.29 29.95 -11.05
CA LEU A 360 -14.57 28.70 -10.80
C LEU A 360 -13.06 28.96 -10.76
N GLU A 361 -12.47 28.82 -9.59
CA GLU A 361 -11.02 28.81 -9.37
C GLU A 361 -10.58 27.39 -8.99
N VAL A 362 -9.42 26.98 -9.51
CA VAL A 362 -8.79 25.69 -9.20
C VAL A 362 -7.31 25.93 -9.01
N LYS A 363 -6.85 25.76 -7.79
CA LYS A 363 -5.44 25.85 -7.42
C LYS A 363 -4.95 24.47 -6.99
N LEU A 364 -3.70 24.18 -7.26
CA LEU A 364 -2.97 23.08 -6.62
C LEU A 364 -2.20 23.71 -5.48
N ASP A 365 -2.39 23.21 -4.27
CA ASP A 365 -1.77 23.72 -3.06
C ASP A 365 -1.36 22.56 -2.16
N ARG A 366 -0.54 22.83 -1.13
CA ARG A 366 -0.13 21.87 -0.14
C ARG A 366 -0.74 22.22 1.22
N ASP A 367 -1.65 21.37 1.70
CA ASP A 367 -2.24 21.52 3.02
C ASP A 367 -1.81 20.35 3.93
N GLY A 368 -1.14 20.69 5.05
CA GLY A 368 -0.65 19.73 6.03
C GLY A 368 0.34 18.71 5.45
N GLY A 369 1.14 19.09 4.43
CA GLY A 369 2.09 18.20 3.75
C GLY A 369 1.49 17.37 2.63
N ARG A 370 0.18 17.50 2.33
CA ARG A 370 -0.52 16.78 1.27
C ARG A 370 -0.82 17.71 0.11
N LEU A 371 -0.58 17.27 -1.12
CA LEU A 371 -0.98 18.02 -2.29
C LEU A 371 -2.50 17.94 -2.48
N VAL A 372 -3.15 19.08 -2.58
CA VAL A 372 -4.60 19.21 -2.70
C VAL A 372 -4.97 20.14 -3.86
N TYR A 373 -6.09 19.84 -4.51
CA TYR A 373 -6.75 20.82 -5.34
C TYR A 373 -7.74 21.62 -4.49
N GLU A 374 -7.46 22.89 -4.27
CA GLU A 374 -8.43 23.84 -3.76
C GLU A 374 -9.33 24.26 -4.92
N ILE A 375 -10.63 24.09 -4.75
CA ILE A 375 -11.63 24.37 -5.78
C ILE A 375 -12.70 25.25 -5.17
N GLU A 376 -12.80 26.47 -5.67
CA GLU A 376 -13.80 27.45 -5.27
C GLU A 376 -14.72 27.75 -6.45
N PHE A 377 -16.02 27.88 -6.21
CA PHE A 377 -16.99 28.32 -7.21
C PHE A 377 -18.28 28.81 -6.56
N LYS A 378 -19.03 29.63 -7.33
CA LYS A 378 -20.33 30.16 -6.90
C LYS A 378 -21.47 29.57 -7.71
N SER A 379 -22.58 29.29 -7.05
CA SER A 379 -23.82 28.83 -7.70
C SER A 379 -25.04 29.12 -6.84
N GLY A 380 -26.08 29.72 -7.43
CA GLY A 380 -27.38 29.90 -6.78
C GLY A 380 -27.37 30.76 -5.51
N GLY A 381 -26.43 31.72 -5.39
CA GLY A 381 -26.22 32.56 -4.21
C GLY A 381 -25.52 31.86 -3.05
N TYR A 382 -24.76 30.83 -3.37
CA TYR A 382 -23.86 30.14 -2.46
C TYR A 382 -22.47 30.08 -3.04
N GLU A 383 -21.46 30.16 -2.16
CA GLU A 383 -20.06 29.88 -2.39
C GLU A 383 -19.75 28.45 -1.92
N TYR A 384 -18.97 27.74 -2.70
CA TYR A 384 -18.57 26.38 -2.46
C TYR A 384 -17.04 26.31 -2.46
N GLU A 385 -16.49 25.70 -1.42
CA GLU A 385 -15.07 25.43 -1.28
C GLU A 385 -14.84 23.92 -1.12
N TYR A 386 -13.84 23.40 -1.84
CA TYR A 386 -13.44 22.00 -1.80
C TYR A 386 -11.93 21.87 -1.71
N GLU A 387 -11.48 20.95 -0.88
CA GLU A 387 -10.14 20.39 -0.94
C GLU A 387 -10.23 18.96 -1.43
N ILE A 388 -9.57 18.67 -2.55
CA ILE A 388 -9.56 17.37 -3.21
C ILE A 388 -8.14 16.84 -3.17
N ASN A 389 -7.91 15.66 -2.59
CA ASN A 389 -6.62 14.98 -2.61
C ASN A 389 -6.14 14.83 -4.07
N ALA A 390 -4.97 15.37 -4.38
CA ALA A 390 -4.46 15.38 -5.76
C ALA A 390 -4.05 13.99 -6.24
N SER A 391 -3.63 13.09 -5.35
CA SER A 391 -3.19 11.75 -5.74
C SER A 391 -4.36 10.82 -6.09
N ASN A 392 -5.48 10.87 -5.37
CA ASN A 392 -6.57 9.89 -5.56
C ASN A 392 -7.94 10.51 -5.92
N GLY A 393 -8.07 11.84 -5.83
CA GLY A 393 -9.32 12.57 -6.14
C GLY A 393 -10.40 12.45 -5.06
N SER A 394 -10.06 12.01 -3.85
CA SER A 394 -11.01 11.99 -2.73
C SER A 394 -11.25 13.41 -2.19
N ILE A 395 -12.46 13.65 -1.70
CA ILE A 395 -12.81 14.92 -1.04
C ILE A 395 -12.26 14.88 0.38
N ILE A 396 -11.35 15.80 0.70
CA ILE A 396 -10.80 16.01 2.04
C ILE A 396 -11.71 16.93 2.83
N LYS A 397 -12.08 18.06 2.21
CA LYS A 397 -12.92 19.10 2.80
C LYS A 397 -13.98 19.55 1.81
N SER A 398 -15.17 19.92 2.29
CA SER A 398 -16.18 20.59 1.51
C SER A 398 -16.96 21.54 2.38
N GLU A 399 -17.06 22.79 1.97
CA GLU A 399 -17.82 23.85 2.63
C GLU A 399 -18.81 24.46 1.64
N LYS A 400 -19.89 25.01 2.17
CA LYS A 400 -20.91 25.70 1.41
C LYS A 400 -21.46 26.83 2.25
N ASP A 401 -21.17 28.04 1.86
CA ASP A 401 -21.60 29.25 2.53
C ASP A 401 -22.55 30.08 1.69
N ARG A 402 -23.25 30.99 2.31
CA ARG A 402 -24.11 31.92 1.58
C ARG A 402 -23.25 33.06 1.07
N ASP A 403 -23.31 33.27 -0.25
CA ASP A 403 -22.65 34.41 -0.91
C ASP A 403 -23.38 35.68 -0.46
N ASP A 404 -22.69 36.58 0.32
CA ASP A 404 -23.25 37.82 0.90
C ASP A 404 -23.29 38.97 -0.10
#